data_2b1e931f5d96e0c5a6103548a214b9db
#
_entry.id   2b1e931f5d96e0c5a6103548a214b9db
#
_cell.length_a   1.000
_cell.length_b   1.000
_cell.length_c   1.000
_cell.angle_alpha   90.00
_cell.angle_beta   90.00
_cell.angle_gamma   90.00
#
_symmetry.space_group_name_H-M   'P 1'
#
loop_
_entity.id
_entity.type
_entity.pdbx_description
1 polymer ?
#
loop_
_entity_poly.entity_id
_entity_poly.type
_entity_poly.pdbx_seq_one_letter_code
_entity_poly.pdbx_strand_id
1 'polypeptide(L)'
;GIEYKSRVDVVTDTDKRCEEEIVKILRSETPDFGIIAEEGTNFPGEKVWIVDPLDGTTNFSHSYPFCGPSIGLCLGDEVLVGVLADPFRDELYFAAKGNGAYMNDLHNTGTPQKLSVTSVDTLHKALFSSGFPHDKESQMFKNMLERFIRLEYESHSIRKTGSAALSLAYVAAGRIESYVASGQHSWDMAGGILIVEEAGGKITDFEGHPYTMGTREWLISNGTLHDTLVELLKID
;
A
#
# COMPACT_ATOMS: atom_id res chain seq x y z
N GLY A 1 7.83 5.09 -23.43
CA GLY A 1 6.68 4.41 -24.05
C GLY A 1 5.73 3.92 -23.00
N ILE A 2 4.54 3.53 -23.41
CA ILE A 2 3.54 2.85 -22.58
C ILE A 2 3.33 1.48 -23.19
N GLU A 3 3.47 0.42 -22.39
CA GLU A 3 3.19 -0.94 -22.79
C GLU A 3 2.00 -1.47 -21.96
N TYR A 4 1.20 -2.35 -22.54
CA TYR A 4 0.07 -2.98 -21.86
C TYR A 4 0.41 -4.43 -21.55
N LYS A 5 0.60 -4.76 -20.24
CA LYS A 5 0.75 -6.15 -19.75
C LYS A 5 -0.55 -6.95 -19.98
N SER A 6 -1.71 -6.25 -19.94
CA SER A 6 -3.05 -6.77 -20.26
C SER A 6 -3.95 -5.63 -20.75
N ARG A 7 -5.27 -5.90 -20.99
CA ARG A 7 -6.25 -4.86 -21.36
C ARG A 7 -6.36 -3.71 -20.35
N VAL A 8 -6.00 -3.93 -19.10
CA VAL A 8 -6.17 -2.98 -17.98
C VAL A 8 -4.90 -2.79 -17.14
N ASP A 9 -3.83 -3.49 -17.47
CA ASP A 9 -2.55 -3.45 -16.77
C ASP A 9 -1.50 -2.81 -17.66
N VAL A 10 -0.83 -1.79 -17.15
CA VAL A 10 0.06 -0.88 -17.91
C VAL A 10 1.41 -0.86 -17.23
N VAL A 11 2.47 -0.90 -18.02
CA VAL A 11 3.84 -0.58 -17.61
C VAL A 11 4.39 0.53 -18.48
N THR A 12 5.21 1.39 -17.92
CA THR A 12 5.88 2.46 -18.66
C THR A 12 7.40 2.28 -18.63
N ASP A 13 8.11 2.98 -19.51
CA ASP A 13 9.59 3.02 -19.45
C ASP A 13 10.07 3.59 -18.11
N THR A 14 9.22 4.36 -17.41
CA THR A 14 9.54 4.93 -16.10
C THR A 14 9.59 3.86 -15.03
N ASP A 15 8.63 2.92 -15.00
CA ASP A 15 8.60 1.80 -14.04
C ASP A 15 9.91 1.01 -14.11
N LYS A 16 10.29 0.59 -15.33
CA LYS A 16 11.51 -0.19 -15.58
C LYS A 16 12.78 0.56 -15.15
N ARG A 17 12.88 1.84 -15.48
CA ARG A 17 14.03 2.67 -15.12
C ARG A 17 14.10 2.94 -13.62
N CYS A 18 12.97 3.14 -12.96
CA CYS A 18 12.91 3.29 -11.51
C CYS A 18 13.34 1.99 -10.83
N GLU A 19 12.85 0.82 -11.28
CA GLU A 19 13.31 -0.47 -10.77
C GLU A 19 14.82 -0.64 -10.91
N GLU A 20 15.39 -0.39 -12.10
CA GLU A 20 16.83 -0.49 -12.34
C GLU A 20 17.66 0.35 -11.36
N GLU A 21 17.27 1.62 -11.12
CA GLU A 21 18.01 2.50 -10.19
C GLU A 21 17.82 2.09 -8.73
N ILE A 22 16.60 1.71 -8.31
CA ILE A 22 16.34 1.21 -6.94
C ILE A 22 17.15 -0.07 -6.70
N VAL A 23 17.08 -1.04 -7.60
CA VAL A 23 17.80 -2.32 -7.49
C VAL A 23 19.32 -2.09 -7.42
N LYS A 24 19.86 -1.21 -8.25
CA LYS A 24 21.29 -0.87 -8.24
C LYS A 24 21.72 -0.31 -6.88
N ILE A 25 20.95 0.60 -6.27
CA ILE A 25 21.23 1.16 -4.94
C ILE A 25 21.15 0.06 -3.88
N LEU A 26 20.05 -0.69 -3.83
CA LEU A 26 19.85 -1.75 -2.83
C LEU A 26 20.95 -2.82 -2.90
N ARG A 27 21.38 -3.21 -4.11
CA ARG A 27 22.47 -4.17 -4.32
C ARG A 27 23.82 -3.62 -3.86
N SER A 28 24.06 -2.33 -3.99
CA SER A 28 25.31 -1.73 -3.52
C SER A 28 25.38 -1.61 -2.01
N GLU A 29 24.25 -1.27 -1.37
CA GLU A 29 24.20 -1.04 0.08
C GLU A 29 23.95 -2.32 0.90
N THR A 30 23.21 -3.28 0.32
CA THR A 30 22.82 -4.54 0.98
C THR A 30 23.06 -5.75 0.06
N PRO A 31 24.32 -6.05 -0.32
CA PRO A 31 24.63 -7.05 -1.35
C PRO A 31 24.16 -8.48 -1.00
N ASP A 32 24.01 -8.80 0.29
CA ASP A 32 23.59 -10.11 0.80
C ASP A 32 22.06 -10.27 0.90
N PHE A 33 21.30 -9.19 0.66
CA PHE A 33 19.84 -9.26 0.75
C PHE A 33 19.23 -9.65 -0.61
N GLY A 34 18.11 -10.38 -0.55
CA GLY A 34 17.28 -10.66 -1.71
C GLY A 34 16.53 -9.42 -2.18
N ILE A 35 16.01 -9.45 -3.40
CA ILE A 35 15.14 -8.42 -3.96
C ILE A 35 14.06 -9.11 -4.79
N ILE A 36 12.81 -8.77 -4.54
CA ILE A 36 11.65 -9.08 -5.38
C ILE A 36 11.02 -7.77 -5.80
N ALA A 37 10.94 -7.52 -7.12
CA ALA A 37 10.35 -6.31 -7.64
C ALA A 37 9.30 -6.61 -8.71
N GLU A 38 8.35 -5.68 -8.90
CA GLU A 38 7.19 -5.85 -9.76
C GLU A 38 7.55 -6.11 -11.22
N GLU A 39 8.58 -5.42 -11.74
CA GLU A 39 8.95 -5.48 -13.18
C GLU A 39 9.83 -6.67 -13.51
N GLY A 40 10.10 -7.55 -12.55
CA GLY A 40 10.67 -8.87 -12.77
C GLY A 40 12.01 -9.16 -12.11
N THR A 41 12.59 -8.21 -11.38
CA THR A 41 13.80 -8.49 -10.60
C THR A 41 13.50 -9.48 -9.49
N ASN A 42 14.29 -10.56 -9.41
CA ASN A 42 14.16 -11.59 -8.39
C ASN A 42 15.53 -12.15 -8.01
N PHE A 43 16.05 -11.71 -6.87
CA PHE A 43 17.27 -12.24 -6.25
C PHE A 43 16.92 -12.89 -4.92
N PRO A 44 17.36 -14.14 -4.66
CA PRO A 44 17.09 -14.81 -3.40
C PRO A 44 17.87 -14.20 -2.22
N GLY A 45 17.32 -14.30 -1.01
CA GLY A 45 17.96 -13.89 0.23
C GLY A 45 17.11 -14.27 1.43
N GLU A 46 17.68 -14.27 2.63
CA GLU A 46 16.94 -14.47 3.88
C GLU A 46 16.11 -13.22 4.21
N LYS A 47 16.73 -12.04 4.13
CA LYS A 47 16.03 -10.76 4.14
C LYS A 47 15.83 -10.32 2.70
N VAL A 48 14.63 -9.87 2.38
CA VAL A 48 14.23 -9.56 1.00
C VAL A 48 13.64 -8.15 0.94
N TRP A 49 14.20 -7.34 0.07
CA TRP A 49 13.56 -6.10 -0.35
C TRP A 49 12.42 -6.43 -1.30
N ILE A 50 11.23 -5.96 -1.00
CA ILE A 50 10.04 -6.05 -1.85
C ILE A 50 9.77 -4.66 -2.39
N VAL A 51 9.76 -4.51 -3.72
CA VAL A 51 9.78 -3.21 -4.39
C VAL A 51 8.66 -3.11 -5.42
N ASP A 52 7.87 -2.07 -5.31
CA ASP A 52 7.09 -1.52 -6.41
C ASP A 52 7.76 -0.21 -6.84
N PRO A 53 8.30 -0.13 -8.05
CA PRO A 53 9.00 1.07 -8.51
C PRO A 53 8.07 2.26 -8.77
N LEU A 54 6.79 1.98 -9.05
CA LEU A 54 5.78 3.00 -9.34
C LEU A 54 4.35 2.50 -9.10
N ASP A 55 3.95 2.32 -7.84
CA ASP A 55 2.54 2.03 -7.52
C ASP A 55 1.63 3.14 -8.06
N GLY A 56 0.61 2.71 -8.80
CA GLY A 56 -0.28 3.64 -9.50
C GLY A 56 0.14 3.96 -10.94
N THR A 57 0.71 3.03 -11.70
CA THR A 57 1.13 3.19 -13.10
C THR A 57 0.02 3.72 -14.01
N THR A 58 -1.24 3.29 -13.79
CA THR A 58 -2.41 3.84 -14.50
C THR A 58 -2.55 5.34 -14.24
N ASN A 59 -2.43 5.78 -12.98
CA ASN A 59 -2.48 7.19 -12.62
C ASN A 59 -1.35 7.97 -13.31
N PHE A 60 -0.14 7.44 -13.24
CA PHE A 60 1.02 8.06 -13.89
C PHE A 60 0.82 8.21 -15.40
N SER A 61 0.34 7.17 -16.09
CA SER A 61 0.09 7.18 -17.54
C SER A 61 -0.95 8.22 -17.98
N HIS A 62 -1.86 8.59 -17.07
CA HIS A 62 -2.87 9.64 -17.26
C HIS A 62 -2.50 10.98 -16.64
N SER A 63 -1.27 11.17 -16.15
CA SER A 63 -0.83 12.40 -15.46
C SER A 63 -1.71 12.72 -14.23
N TYR A 64 -2.31 11.70 -13.59
CA TYR A 64 -3.04 11.86 -12.36
C TYR A 64 -2.05 11.79 -11.17
N PRO A 65 -1.87 12.87 -10.37
CA PRO A 65 -0.76 13.01 -9.44
C PRO A 65 -1.00 12.25 -8.13
N PHE A 66 -1.12 10.91 -8.21
CA PHE A 66 -1.28 10.02 -7.06
C PHE A 66 -0.64 8.67 -7.37
N CYS A 67 0.67 8.61 -7.32
CA CYS A 67 1.50 7.43 -7.56
C CYS A 67 2.91 7.68 -7.02
N GLY A 68 3.64 6.60 -6.72
CA GLY A 68 5.00 6.69 -6.22
C GLY A 68 5.58 5.34 -5.83
N PRO A 69 6.87 5.24 -5.53
CA PRO A 69 7.53 3.99 -5.17
C PRO A 69 7.14 3.48 -3.78
N SER A 70 7.12 2.16 -3.66
CA SER A 70 6.91 1.41 -2.42
C SER A 70 8.06 0.44 -2.21
N ILE A 71 8.73 0.51 -1.06
CA ILE A 71 9.89 -0.32 -0.74
C ILE A 71 9.75 -0.87 0.68
N GLY A 72 9.71 -2.20 0.83
CA GLY A 72 9.68 -2.87 2.12
C GLY A 72 10.83 -3.85 2.29
N LEU A 73 11.45 -3.90 3.47
CA LEU A 73 12.40 -4.96 3.83
C LEU A 73 11.67 -6.00 4.69
N CYS A 74 11.69 -7.25 4.26
CA CYS A 74 11.00 -8.35 4.90
C CYS A 74 11.95 -9.47 5.34
N LEU A 75 11.58 -10.14 6.45
CA LEU A 75 12.12 -11.43 6.88
C LEU A 75 10.93 -12.40 6.98
N GLY A 76 10.76 -13.25 5.96
CA GLY A 76 9.51 -14.00 5.79
C GLY A 76 8.33 -13.06 5.61
N ASP A 77 7.28 -13.22 6.42
CA ASP A 77 6.09 -12.34 6.39
C ASP A 77 6.26 -11.07 7.26
N GLU A 78 7.34 -10.94 8.02
CA GLU A 78 7.57 -9.81 8.90
C GLU A 78 8.23 -8.66 8.15
N VAL A 79 7.61 -7.47 8.17
CA VAL A 79 8.18 -6.23 7.62
C VAL A 79 9.06 -5.55 8.65
N LEU A 80 10.33 -5.32 8.32
CA LEU A 80 11.34 -4.71 9.20
C LEU A 80 11.54 -3.22 8.93
N VAL A 81 11.40 -2.80 7.68
CA VAL A 81 11.50 -1.41 7.21
C VAL A 81 10.44 -1.18 6.14
N GLY A 82 9.81 -0.03 6.17
CA GLY A 82 8.88 0.41 5.12
C GLY A 82 9.17 1.83 4.68
N VAL A 83 9.13 2.09 3.38
CA VAL A 83 9.33 3.42 2.79
C VAL A 83 8.35 3.60 1.63
N LEU A 84 7.66 4.74 1.62
CA LEU A 84 6.79 5.19 0.55
C LEU A 84 7.12 6.64 0.21
N ALA A 85 7.04 7.01 -1.05
CA ALA A 85 7.22 8.39 -1.46
C ALA A 85 6.05 8.90 -2.31
N ASP A 86 5.60 10.13 -2.05
CA ASP A 86 4.68 10.88 -2.91
C ASP A 86 5.44 12.04 -3.57
N PRO A 87 5.92 11.85 -4.81
CA PRO A 87 6.71 12.88 -5.50
C PRO A 87 5.94 14.16 -5.82
N PHE A 88 4.61 14.09 -5.86
CA PHE A 88 3.77 15.23 -6.21
C PHE A 88 3.45 16.14 -5.03
N ARG A 89 3.62 15.60 -3.79
CA ARG A 89 3.41 16.36 -2.55
C ARG A 89 4.68 16.62 -1.77
N ASP A 90 5.83 16.15 -2.28
CA ASP A 90 7.12 16.23 -1.59
C ASP A 90 7.05 15.54 -0.21
N GLU A 91 6.45 14.33 -0.15
CA GLU A 91 6.25 13.59 1.08
C GLU A 91 6.97 12.24 1.03
N LEU A 92 7.80 11.98 2.04
CA LEU A 92 8.49 10.71 2.28
C LEU A 92 7.94 10.11 3.58
N TYR A 93 7.35 8.92 3.49
CA TYR A 93 6.83 8.17 4.63
C TYR A 93 7.75 6.99 4.92
N PHE A 94 8.09 6.77 6.18
CA PHE A 94 8.98 5.69 6.55
C PHE A 94 8.76 5.18 7.98
N ALA A 95 9.09 3.91 8.19
CA ALA A 95 9.11 3.25 9.48
C ALA A 95 10.23 2.21 9.55
N ALA A 96 10.75 2.02 10.74
CA ALA A 96 11.56 0.85 11.09
C ALA A 96 10.93 0.20 12.33
N LYS A 97 10.88 -1.13 12.36
CA LYS A 97 10.16 -1.89 13.38
C LYS A 97 10.54 -1.48 14.79
N GLY A 98 9.53 -1.14 15.61
CA GLY A 98 9.66 -0.68 17.00
C GLY A 98 10.13 0.77 17.16
N ASN A 99 10.25 1.55 16.07
CA ASN A 99 10.75 2.92 16.12
C ASN A 99 9.68 3.99 15.81
N GLY A 100 8.45 3.57 15.51
CA GLY A 100 7.37 4.46 15.07
C GLY A 100 7.43 4.77 13.58
N ALA A 101 6.36 5.40 13.08
CA ALA A 101 6.23 5.86 11.71
C ALA A 101 6.39 7.37 11.61
N TYR A 102 6.98 7.84 10.53
CA TYR A 102 7.31 9.26 10.32
C TYR A 102 7.06 9.69 8.88
N MET A 103 6.85 10.99 8.70
CA MET A 103 6.81 11.66 7.41
C MET A 103 7.82 12.82 7.40
N ASN A 104 8.48 13.02 6.25
CA ASN A 104 9.37 14.16 6.00
C ASN A 104 9.21 14.64 4.54
N ASP A 105 9.98 15.67 4.14
CA ASP A 105 10.18 15.97 2.72
C ASP A 105 11.00 14.86 2.02
N LEU A 106 10.93 14.77 0.69
CA LEU A 106 11.61 13.71 -0.09
C LEU A 106 13.13 13.70 0.06
N HIS A 107 13.73 14.82 0.43
CA HIS A 107 15.16 14.92 0.65
C HIS A 107 15.56 14.61 2.10
N ASN A 108 14.57 14.34 2.96
CA ASN A 108 14.73 14.08 4.39
C ASN A 108 15.57 15.16 5.10
N THR A 109 15.33 16.43 4.72
CA THR A 109 16.10 17.58 5.22
C THR A 109 15.44 18.27 6.40
N GLY A 110 14.13 18.11 6.56
CA GLY A 110 13.35 18.66 7.66
C GLY A 110 13.41 17.82 8.94
N THR A 111 12.69 18.24 9.96
CA THR A 111 12.46 17.42 11.17
C THR A 111 11.32 16.45 10.88
N PRO A 112 11.53 15.10 10.98
CA PRO A 112 10.49 14.14 10.73
C PRO A 112 9.28 14.34 11.63
N GLN A 113 8.10 14.36 11.03
CA GLN A 113 6.83 14.41 11.75
C GLN A 113 6.40 12.98 12.10
N LYS A 114 6.18 12.70 13.38
CA LYS A 114 5.65 11.40 13.81
C LYS A 114 4.22 11.23 13.32
N LEU A 115 3.92 10.08 12.72
CA LEU A 115 2.60 9.72 12.23
C LEU A 115 1.76 9.07 13.32
N SER A 116 0.45 9.21 13.21
CA SER A 116 -0.56 8.52 13.99
C SER A 116 -1.85 8.42 13.18
N VAL A 117 -2.47 7.26 13.20
CA VAL A 117 -3.81 7.06 12.64
C VAL A 117 -4.84 7.93 13.35
N THR A 118 -6.04 8.07 12.77
CA THR A 118 -7.15 8.82 13.40
C THR A 118 -7.76 8.04 14.57
N SER A 119 -8.53 8.74 15.38
CA SER A 119 -9.36 8.16 16.45
C SER A 119 -10.86 8.14 16.11
N VAL A 120 -11.21 8.27 14.83
CA VAL A 120 -12.60 8.17 14.36
C VAL A 120 -13.13 6.77 14.65
N ASP A 121 -14.30 6.71 15.30
CA ASP A 121 -14.91 5.48 15.83
C ASP A 121 -16.27 5.14 15.22
N THR A 122 -16.74 5.95 14.25
CA THR A 122 -18.04 5.75 13.61
C THR A 122 -17.94 5.83 12.10
N LEU A 123 -18.54 4.87 11.41
CA LEU A 123 -18.45 4.72 9.95
C LEU A 123 -18.90 5.99 9.21
N HIS A 124 -20.03 6.59 9.59
CA HIS A 124 -20.58 7.78 8.93
C HIS A 124 -19.69 9.05 9.03
N LYS A 125 -18.61 9.03 9.82
CA LYS A 125 -17.61 10.10 9.88
C LYS A 125 -16.32 9.72 9.15
N ALA A 126 -16.20 8.47 8.72
CA ALA A 126 -14.98 7.93 8.16
C ALA A 126 -14.90 8.16 6.65
N LEU A 127 -13.70 8.53 6.19
CA LEU A 127 -13.31 8.57 4.79
C LEU A 127 -12.48 7.33 4.48
N PHE A 128 -12.89 6.57 3.49
CA PHE A 128 -12.20 5.34 3.08
C PHE A 128 -11.54 5.46 1.71
N SER A 129 -10.59 4.57 1.45
CA SER A 129 -10.07 4.29 0.11
C SER A 129 -10.27 2.82 -0.24
N SER A 130 -10.35 2.52 -1.54
CA SER A 130 -10.53 1.15 -2.02
C SER A 130 -9.64 0.81 -3.21
N GLY A 131 -9.21 -0.47 -3.26
CA GLY A 131 -8.49 -1.09 -4.37
C GLY A 131 -9.26 -2.30 -4.92
N PHE A 132 -9.16 -2.52 -6.23
CA PHE A 132 -9.87 -3.58 -6.94
C PHE A 132 -8.90 -4.45 -7.72
N PRO A 133 -9.21 -5.76 -7.90
CA PRO A 133 -8.47 -6.58 -8.83
C PRO A 133 -8.55 -6.03 -10.26
N HIS A 134 -7.53 -6.27 -11.06
CA HIS A 134 -7.53 -5.89 -12.48
C HIS A 134 -8.50 -6.71 -13.31
N ASP A 135 -8.66 -8.00 -13.01
CA ASP A 135 -9.62 -8.88 -13.69
C ASP A 135 -11.04 -8.61 -13.24
N LYS A 136 -11.78 -7.83 -14.05
CA LYS A 136 -13.17 -7.42 -13.79
C LYS A 136 -14.19 -8.56 -13.90
N GLU A 137 -13.82 -9.69 -14.51
CA GLU A 137 -14.69 -10.86 -14.64
C GLU A 137 -14.54 -11.82 -13.44
N SER A 138 -13.48 -11.66 -12.65
CA SER A 138 -13.20 -12.51 -11.49
C SER A 138 -14.27 -12.40 -10.41
N GLN A 139 -14.46 -13.49 -9.64
CA GLN A 139 -15.33 -13.47 -8.47
C GLN A 139 -14.82 -12.47 -7.41
N MET A 140 -13.49 -12.36 -7.26
CA MET A 140 -12.85 -11.40 -6.35
C MET A 140 -13.24 -9.95 -6.67
N PHE A 141 -13.32 -9.57 -7.96
CA PHE A 141 -13.79 -8.24 -8.37
C PHE A 141 -15.26 -8.01 -7.99
N LYS A 142 -16.12 -9.01 -8.23
CA LYS A 142 -17.55 -8.93 -7.91
C LYS A 142 -17.77 -8.79 -6.40
N ASN A 143 -17.04 -9.59 -5.62
CA ASN A 143 -17.07 -9.51 -4.17
C ASN A 143 -16.59 -8.13 -3.66
N MET A 144 -15.48 -7.61 -4.25
CA MET A 144 -14.99 -6.28 -3.89
C MET A 144 -15.98 -5.17 -4.25
N LEU A 145 -16.71 -5.32 -5.36
CA LEU A 145 -17.76 -4.36 -5.75
C LEU A 145 -18.91 -4.35 -4.74
N GLU A 146 -19.33 -5.52 -4.23
CA GLU A 146 -20.35 -5.62 -3.18
C GLU A 146 -19.86 -4.95 -1.89
N ARG A 147 -18.63 -5.22 -1.45
CA ARG A 147 -18.02 -4.57 -0.28
C ARG A 147 -17.92 -3.05 -0.45
N PHE A 148 -17.54 -2.60 -1.63
CA PHE A 148 -17.49 -1.17 -1.96
C PHE A 148 -18.87 -0.50 -1.81
N ILE A 149 -19.92 -1.14 -2.29
CA ILE A 149 -21.31 -0.63 -2.17
C ILE A 149 -21.71 -0.54 -0.70
N ARG A 150 -21.43 -1.56 0.12
CA ARG A 150 -21.70 -1.53 1.57
C ARG A 150 -20.96 -0.40 2.26
N LEU A 151 -19.66 -0.24 1.95
CA LEU A 151 -18.84 0.85 2.50
C LEU A 151 -19.37 2.24 2.12
N GLU A 152 -19.80 2.43 0.88
CA GLU A 152 -20.34 3.72 0.41
C GLU A 152 -21.64 4.10 1.15
N TYR A 153 -22.50 3.14 1.44
CA TYR A 153 -23.74 3.39 2.20
C TYR A 153 -23.48 3.74 3.68
N GLU A 154 -22.47 3.15 4.29
CA GLU A 154 -22.23 3.26 5.74
C GLU A 154 -21.22 4.34 6.11
N SER A 155 -20.34 4.75 5.17
CA SER A 155 -19.28 5.72 5.44
C SER A 155 -19.69 7.17 5.12
N HIS A 156 -18.83 8.12 5.50
CA HIS A 156 -18.97 9.50 5.01
C HIS A 156 -18.73 9.56 3.50
N SER A 157 -17.71 8.87 3.02
CA SER A 157 -17.44 8.70 1.59
C SER A 157 -16.31 7.70 1.36
N ILE A 158 -16.18 7.19 0.13
CA ILE A 158 -15.10 6.32 -0.29
C ILE A 158 -14.39 6.88 -1.53
N ARG A 159 -13.10 6.64 -1.63
CA ARG A 159 -12.26 7.02 -2.77
C ARG A 159 -11.70 5.79 -3.44
N LYS A 160 -11.66 5.78 -4.77
CA LYS A 160 -10.87 4.84 -5.55
C LYS A 160 -9.65 5.61 -6.08
N THR A 161 -8.58 5.62 -5.30
CA THR A 161 -7.43 6.49 -5.53
C THR A 161 -6.48 5.97 -6.61
N GLY A 162 -6.39 4.64 -6.78
CA GLY A 162 -5.55 4.00 -7.80
C GLY A 162 -4.08 3.82 -7.41
N SER A 163 -3.72 4.02 -6.14
CA SER A 163 -2.42 3.70 -5.54
C SER A 163 -2.65 3.07 -4.18
N ALA A 164 -2.21 1.83 -4.00
CA ALA A 164 -2.27 1.11 -2.74
C ALA A 164 -1.28 1.71 -1.73
N ALA A 165 -0.04 1.91 -2.16
CA ALA A 165 1.03 2.46 -1.33
C ALA A 165 0.65 3.80 -0.71
N LEU A 166 0.19 4.77 -1.53
CA LEU A 166 -0.23 6.07 -1.01
C LEU A 166 -1.51 6.00 -0.18
N SER A 167 -2.40 5.03 -0.43
CA SER A 167 -3.56 4.81 0.45
C SER A 167 -3.13 4.34 1.84
N LEU A 168 -2.14 3.44 1.96
CA LEU A 168 -1.57 3.04 3.24
C LEU A 168 -0.89 4.24 3.94
N ALA A 169 -0.10 5.03 3.21
CA ALA A 169 0.50 6.25 3.73
C ALA A 169 -0.55 7.20 4.32
N TYR A 170 -1.70 7.33 3.65
CA TYR A 170 -2.78 8.20 4.12
C TYR A 170 -3.51 7.65 5.34
N VAL A 171 -3.66 6.32 5.48
CA VAL A 171 -4.15 5.74 6.74
C VAL A 171 -3.19 6.05 7.87
N ALA A 172 -1.90 5.80 7.68
CA ALA A 172 -0.87 6.04 8.69
C ALA A 172 -0.76 7.53 9.10
N ALA A 173 -0.97 8.44 8.13
CA ALA A 173 -0.96 9.89 8.37
C ALA A 173 -2.27 10.43 8.95
N GLY A 174 -3.29 9.58 9.20
CA GLY A 174 -4.58 10.00 9.71
C GLY A 174 -5.39 10.88 8.74
N ARG A 175 -5.18 10.71 7.44
CA ARG A 175 -5.92 11.42 6.38
C ARG A 175 -7.18 10.69 5.93
N ILE A 176 -7.17 9.36 6.07
CA ILE A 176 -8.30 8.46 5.85
C ILE A 176 -8.31 7.39 6.95
N GLU A 177 -9.47 6.80 7.21
CA GLU A 177 -9.63 5.84 8.29
C GLU A 177 -9.32 4.40 7.87
N SER A 178 -9.50 4.08 6.59
CA SER A 178 -9.26 2.71 6.11
C SER A 178 -8.93 2.67 4.61
N TYR A 179 -8.16 1.63 4.25
CA TYR A 179 -7.99 1.15 2.89
C TYR A 179 -8.47 -0.30 2.81
N VAL A 180 -9.42 -0.57 1.91
CA VAL A 180 -10.04 -1.88 1.70
C VAL A 180 -9.77 -2.31 0.27
N ALA A 181 -9.05 -3.43 0.09
CA ALA A 181 -8.59 -3.81 -1.24
C ALA A 181 -8.57 -5.32 -1.47
N SER A 182 -8.83 -5.70 -2.71
CA SER A 182 -8.64 -7.07 -3.20
C SER A 182 -7.72 -7.08 -4.42
N GLY A 183 -6.96 -8.16 -4.57
CA GLY A 183 -6.11 -8.38 -5.73
C GLY A 183 -4.72 -7.78 -5.65
N GLN A 184 -4.36 -7.15 -4.53
CA GLN A 184 -3.04 -6.55 -4.32
C GLN A 184 -1.94 -7.60 -4.24
N HIS A 185 -0.76 -7.26 -4.72
CA HIS A 185 0.46 -8.07 -4.58
C HIS A 185 1.28 -7.62 -3.37
N SER A 186 2.29 -8.40 -3.02
CA SER A 186 3.19 -8.05 -1.91
C SER A 186 3.93 -6.73 -2.13
N TRP A 187 4.30 -6.39 -3.36
CA TRP A 187 5.01 -5.15 -3.66
C TRP A 187 4.13 -3.90 -3.51
N ASP A 188 2.82 -3.98 -3.78
CA ASP A 188 1.87 -2.89 -3.51
C ASP A 188 1.78 -2.55 -2.02
N MET A 189 2.05 -3.53 -1.15
CA MET A 189 1.73 -3.48 0.28
C MET A 189 2.95 -3.34 1.19
N ALA A 190 4.07 -4.01 0.86
CA ALA A 190 5.20 -4.18 1.77
C ALA A 190 5.78 -2.87 2.30
N GLY A 191 5.89 -1.84 1.46
CA GLY A 191 6.39 -0.53 1.89
C GLY A 191 5.48 0.17 2.90
N GLY A 192 4.16 -0.05 2.82
CA GLY A 192 3.16 0.65 3.63
C GLY A 192 2.74 -0.07 4.92
N ILE A 193 2.82 -1.40 4.95
CA ILE A 193 2.34 -2.22 6.07
C ILE A 193 2.92 -1.73 7.40
N LEU A 194 4.25 -1.70 7.53
CA LEU A 194 4.90 -1.32 8.76
C LEU A 194 4.63 0.14 9.15
N ILE A 195 4.48 1.03 8.17
CA ILE A 195 4.17 2.44 8.41
C ILE A 195 2.80 2.57 9.08
N VAL A 196 1.81 1.78 8.63
CA VAL A 196 0.48 1.75 9.25
C VAL A 196 0.54 1.16 10.66
N GLU A 197 1.21 0.02 10.85
CA GLU A 197 1.31 -0.64 12.17
C GLU A 197 2.03 0.26 13.19
N GLU A 198 3.16 0.87 12.82
CA GLU A 198 3.92 1.78 13.68
C GLU A 198 3.21 3.13 13.93
N ALA A 199 2.23 3.49 13.09
CA ALA A 199 1.33 4.62 13.33
C ALA A 199 0.12 4.27 14.22
N GLY A 200 -0.03 2.99 14.65
CA GLY A 200 -1.10 2.49 15.50
C GLY A 200 -2.31 1.95 14.74
N GLY A 201 -2.20 1.73 13.44
CA GLY A 201 -3.24 1.07 12.64
C GLY A 201 -3.26 -0.45 12.81
N LYS A 202 -4.27 -1.09 12.23
CA LYS A 202 -4.46 -2.55 12.25
C LYS A 202 -4.65 -3.08 10.84
N ILE A 203 -4.05 -4.23 10.54
CA ILE A 203 -4.06 -4.87 9.21
C ILE A 203 -4.43 -6.33 9.35
N THR A 204 -5.42 -6.79 8.58
CA THR A 204 -5.86 -8.20 8.48
C THR A 204 -6.35 -8.50 7.06
N ASP A 205 -6.74 -9.75 6.83
CA ASP A 205 -7.68 -10.07 5.76
C ASP A 205 -9.12 -9.61 6.11
N PHE A 206 -10.10 -9.90 5.24
CA PHE A 206 -11.50 -9.51 5.50
C PHE A 206 -12.20 -10.34 6.56
N GLU A 207 -11.66 -11.50 6.93
CA GLU A 207 -12.13 -12.36 8.01
C GLU A 207 -11.52 -11.97 9.37
N GLY A 208 -10.59 -11.03 9.39
CA GLY A 208 -9.89 -10.58 10.59
C GLY A 208 -8.66 -11.43 10.95
N HIS A 209 -8.22 -12.32 10.06
CA HIS A 209 -7.00 -13.11 10.28
C HIS A 209 -5.75 -12.26 10.00
N PRO A 210 -4.62 -12.56 10.68
CA PRO A 210 -3.35 -11.93 10.37
C PRO A 210 -2.96 -12.10 8.89
N TYR A 211 -2.40 -11.05 8.30
CA TYR A 211 -1.90 -11.11 6.93
C TYR A 211 -0.62 -11.94 6.80
N THR A 212 -0.35 -12.37 5.57
CA THR A 212 0.95 -12.85 5.09
C THR A 212 1.32 -12.07 3.82
N MET A 213 2.55 -12.18 3.33
CA MET A 213 2.91 -11.57 2.04
C MET A 213 2.16 -12.19 0.84
N GLY A 214 1.49 -13.34 1.04
CA GLY A 214 0.58 -13.95 0.08
C GLY A 214 -0.87 -13.49 0.15
N THR A 215 -1.25 -12.67 1.12
CA THR A 215 -2.61 -12.13 1.27
C THR A 215 -3.03 -11.36 0.03
N ARG A 216 -4.27 -11.56 -0.40
CA ARG A 216 -4.84 -10.92 -1.60
C ARG A 216 -6.05 -10.03 -1.30
N GLU A 217 -6.62 -10.14 -0.13
CA GLU A 217 -7.74 -9.35 0.36
C GLU A 217 -7.32 -8.65 1.65
N TRP A 218 -7.33 -7.33 1.64
CA TRP A 218 -6.68 -6.51 2.64
C TRP A 218 -7.66 -5.54 3.31
N LEU A 219 -7.74 -5.60 4.62
CA LEU A 219 -8.38 -4.60 5.46
C LEU A 219 -7.32 -3.87 6.30
N ILE A 220 -7.08 -2.63 5.95
CA ILE A 220 -6.19 -1.73 6.66
C ILE A 220 -7.05 -0.64 7.31
N SER A 221 -6.87 -0.36 8.60
CA SER A 221 -7.68 0.65 9.29
C SER A 221 -6.92 1.39 10.39
N ASN A 222 -7.57 2.41 10.94
CA ASN A 222 -7.12 3.14 12.13
C ASN A 222 -7.17 2.31 13.43
N GLY A 223 -7.47 1.01 13.36
CA GLY A 223 -7.61 0.12 14.52
C GLY A 223 -8.96 0.26 15.24
N THR A 224 -9.43 1.47 15.48
CA THR A 224 -10.69 1.74 16.19
C THR A 224 -11.91 1.21 15.44
N LEU A 225 -11.94 1.38 14.11
CA LEU A 225 -13.03 0.88 13.24
C LEU A 225 -12.85 -0.57 12.78
N HIS A 226 -11.71 -1.20 13.08
CA HIS A 226 -11.30 -2.46 12.43
C HIS A 226 -12.34 -3.57 12.57
N ASP A 227 -12.74 -3.88 13.78
CA ASP A 227 -13.67 -5.00 14.05
C ASP A 227 -15.06 -4.73 13.46
N THR A 228 -15.51 -3.46 13.45
CA THR A 228 -16.75 -3.06 12.76
C THR A 228 -16.64 -3.26 11.25
N LEU A 229 -15.47 -2.95 10.67
CA LEU A 229 -15.22 -3.16 9.25
C LEU A 229 -15.14 -4.65 8.89
N VAL A 230 -14.54 -5.49 9.72
CA VAL A 230 -14.55 -6.96 9.52
C VAL A 230 -15.99 -7.46 9.40
N GLU A 231 -16.88 -7.06 10.32
CA GLU A 231 -18.30 -7.48 10.25
C GLU A 231 -19.03 -6.93 9.01
N LEU A 232 -18.78 -5.67 8.65
CA LEU A 232 -19.40 -5.04 7.48
C LEU A 232 -18.99 -5.69 6.15
N LEU A 233 -17.74 -6.18 6.08
CA LEU A 233 -17.13 -6.70 4.85
C LEU A 233 -17.40 -8.20 4.62
N LYS A 234 -18.01 -8.91 5.55
CA LYS A 234 -18.41 -10.31 5.36
C LYS A 234 -19.39 -10.46 4.19
N ILE A 235 -19.12 -11.42 3.33
CA ILE A 235 -19.99 -11.82 2.22
C ILE A 235 -20.40 -13.27 2.49
N ASP A 236 -21.70 -13.55 2.33
CA ASP A 236 -22.29 -14.91 2.49
C ASP A 236 -21.90 -15.84 1.33
#